data_0860822ed4757e8ede7a12d4ead14053
#
_entry.id   0860822ed4757e8ede7a12d4ead14053
#
_cell.length_a   1.000
_cell.length_b   1.000
_cell.length_c   1.000
_cell.angle_alpha   90.00
_cell.angle_beta   90.00
_cell.angle_gamma   90.00
#
_symmetry.space_group_name_H-M   'P 1'
#
loop_
_entity.id
_entity.type
_entity.pdbx_description
1 polymer ?
#
loop_
_entity_poly.entity_id
_entity_poly.type
_entity_poly.pdbx_seq_one_letter_code
_entity_poly.pdbx_strand_id
1 'polypeptide(L)'
;KKIILTGAAVAAVVVIGIGAWTLFGRKSSDGSTENVVYVNSVDNLMNPGSGNGAVNRFAGVVETQKQVDIQQSQDKTVKDIYVEVGQEVSKGDPLFSYDTEKSQEDLEKAKLELERIDNNIGNKQNEIAALEKEKRSAGNDAQLDYTMQIQSDQMELKQSEYEKKSKQVEIQKLQDSIENCQVTSEIDGVVKSINNGNQDSNSYSGDSQAFMSIIAMGDFRIKCKVNEQNIASVTPGQAVIVH
;
A
#
# COMPACT_ATOMS: atom_id res chain seq x y z
N LYS A 1 0.61 -47.64 26.34
CA LYS A 1 0.79 -46.77 27.53
C LYS A 1 1.26 -45.32 27.19
N LYS A 2 1.77 -45.03 25.97
CA LYS A 2 2.24 -43.69 25.58
C LYS A 2 1.15 -42.75 25.00
N ILE A 3 0.02 -43.28 24.55
CA ILE A 3 -1.06 -42.51 23.93
C ILE A 3 -1.99 -41.85 24.97
N ILE A 4 -2.09 -42.40 26.16
CA ILE A 4 -2.96 -41.87 27.24
C ILE A 4 -2.32 -40.65 27.93
N LEU A 5 -0.99 -40.53 27.92
CA LEU A 5 -0.30 -39.40 28.57
C LEU A 5 -0.39 -38.11 27.76
N THR A 6 -0.50 -38.19 26.42
CA THR A 6 -0.64 -37.01 25.55
C THR A 6 -2.05 -36.43 25.58
N GLY A 7 -3.08 -37.26 25.77
CA GLY A 7 -4.46 -36.82 25.88
C GLY A 7 -4.74 -36.02 27.17
N ALA A 8 -4.10 -36.39 28.29
CA ALA A 8 -4.24 -35.70 29.57
C ALA A 8 -3.58 -34.32 29.56
N ALA A 9 -2.46 -34.15 28.88
CA ALA A 9 -1.77 -32.86 28.78
C ALA A 9 -2.56 -31.84 27.92
N VAL A 10 -3.17 -32.31 26.84
CA VAL A 10 -4.01 -31.42 25.99
C VAL A 10 -5.29 -31.01 26.71
N ALA A 11 -5.94 -31.94 27.45
CA ALA A 11 -7.12 -31.61 28.25
C ALA A 11 -6.82 -30.60 29.37
N ALA A 12 -5.65 -30.69 30.02
CA ALA A 12 -5.24 -29.75 31.04
C ALA A 12 -5.01 -28.32 30.50
N VAL A 13 -4.42 -28.20 29.32
CA VAL A 13 -4.19 -26.89 28.66
C VAL A 13 -5.51 -26.25 28.25
N VAL A 14 -6.48 -27.03 27.73
CA VAL A 14 -7.80 -26.52 27.36
C VAL A 14 -8.59 -26.05 28.58
N VAL A 15 -8.54 -26.77 29.70
CA VAL A 15 -9.24 -26.38 30.94
C VAL A 15 -8.61 -25.11 31.57
N ILE A 16 -7.29 -24.97 31.49
CA ILE A 16 -6.61 -23.75 31.98
C ILE A 16 -6.93 -22.55 31.05
N GLY A 17 -6.97 -22.77 29.73
CA GLY A 17 -7.34 -21.74 28.76
C GLY A 17 -8.78 -21.23 28.93
N ILE A 18 -9.74 -22.14 29.15
CA ILE A 18 -11.14 -21.77 29.39
C ILE A 18 -11.32 -21.09 30.75
N GLY A 19 -10.59 -21.58 31.78
CA GLY A 19 -10.61 -20.96 33.12
C GLY A 19 -10.04 -19.54 33.15
N ALA A 20 -8.97 -19.28 32.42
CA ALA A 20 -8.39 -17.96 32.25
C ALA A 20 -9.31 -17.00 31.48
N TRP A 21 -10.02 -17.51 30.45
CA TRP A 21 -10.96 -16.69 29.68
C TRP A 21 -12.21 -16.30 30.47
N THR A 22 -12.69 -17.15 31.39
CA THR A 22 -13.84 -16.81 32.24
C THR A 22 -13.50 -15.86 33.37
N LEU A 23 -12.22 -15.78 33.81
CA LEU A 23 -11.76 -14.85 34.84
C LEU A 23 -11.37 -13.47 34.27
N PHE A 24 -10.88 -13.40 33.04
CA PHE A 24 -10.51 -12.15 32.38
C PHE A 24 -11.56 -11.60 31.39
N GLY A 25 -12.57 -12.39 31.02
CA GLY A 25 -13.56 -12.07 29.99
C GLY A 25 -14.80 -11.30 30.46
N ARG A 26 -14.81 -10.79 31.72
CA ARG A 26 -15.94 -9.95 32.20
C ARG A 26 -15.49 -8.50 32.40
N LYS A 27 -15.27 -7.81 31.26
CA LYS A 27 -15.39 -6.36 31.28
C LYS A 27 -16.51 -5.98 30.30
N SER A 28 -17.55 -5.47 30.88
CA SER A 28 -18.78 -5.03 30.27
C SER A 28 -18.52 -4.15 29.06
N SER A 29 -19.09 -4.54 27.93
CA SER A 29 -19.43 -3.64 26.85
C SER A 29 -20.39 -2.58 27.43
N ASP A 30 -19.92 -1.37 27.52
CA ASP A 30 -20.80 -0.22 27.47
C ASP A 30 -20.37 0.66 26.30
N GLY A 31 -21.37 0.98 25.50
CA GLY A 31 -21.20 1.53 24.17
C GLY A 31 -20.62 2.93 24.17
N SER A 32 -20.09 3.21 23.02
CA SER A 32 -19.98 4.52 22.39
C SER A 32 -19.91 5.70 23.34
N THR A 33 -18.80 6.38 23.31
CA THR A 33 -18.88 7.85 23.26
C THR A 33 -17.48 8.38 23.15
N GLU A 34 -17.33 9.33 22.29
CA GLU A 34 -16.24 10.28 22.28
C GLU A 34 -15.74 10.50 23.71
N ASN A 35 -14.50 10.13 23.99
CA ASN A 35 -13.87 10.42 25.28
C ASN A 35 -13.62 11.93 25.40
N VAL A 36 -14.70 12.67 25.65
CA VAL A 36 -14.61 14.02 26.18
C VAL A 36 -14.54 13.90 27.68
N VAL A 37 -13.35 13.87 28.22
CA VAL A 37 -13.18 13.90 29.67
C VAL A 37 -13.34 15.35 30.13
N TYR A 38 -14.53 15.70 30.60
CA TYR A 38 -14.74 16.93 31.35
C TYR A 38 -14.45 16.63 32.82
N VAL A 39 -13.32 17.08 33.30
CA VAL A 39 -13.03 17.04 34.77
C VAL A 39 -13.01 18.48 35.26
N ASN A 40 -14.16 18.96 35.74
CA ASN A 40 -14.22 20.12 36.62
C ASN A 40 -14.78 19.66 37.95
N SER A 41 -13.99 19.76 39.03
CA SER A 41 -14.58 19.71 40.37
C SER A 41 -15.37 21.00 40.56
N VAL A 42 -16.58 20.86 41.06
CA VAL A 42 -17.49 21.97 41.33
C VAL A 42 -16.87 22.99 42.30
N ASP A 43 -15.96 22.56 43.18
CA ASP A 43 -15.24 23.42 44.13
C ASP A 43 -14.34 24.48 43.47
N ASN A 44 -13.82 24.20 42.27
CA ASN A 44 -13.01 25.16 41.54
C ASN A 44 -13.82 26.21 40.77
N LEU A 45 -15.11 25.95 40.57
CA LEU A 45 -16.03 26.94 39.95
C LEU A 45 -16.58 27.94 40.97
N MET A 46 -16.65 27.56 42.25
CA MET A 46 -17.31 28.38 43.31
C MET A 46 -16.35 29.27 44.05
N ASN A 47 -15.05 29.15 43.89
CA ASN A 47 -14.06 29.95 44.62
C ASN A 47 -12.92 30.45 43.72
N PRO A 48 -13.17 31.50 42.93
CA PRO A 48 -12.17 32.05 42.00
C PRO A 48 -11.04 32.83 42.68
N GLY A 49 -10.95 32.79 44.02
CA GLY A 49 -10.08 33.69 44.79
C GLY A 49 -9.07 33.08 45.74
N SER A 50 -8.91 31.74 45.79
CA SER A 50 -7.96 31.14 46.75
C SER A 50 -6.74 30.53 46.04
N GLY A 51 -5.74 31.37 45.85
CA GLY A 51 -4.34 30.98 45.77
C GLY A 51 -3.82 30.49 44.40
N ASN A 52 -2.87 31.23 43.89
CA ASN A 52 -1.92 30.89 42.83
C ASN A 52 -2.44 30.81 41.40
N GLY A 53 -2.33 31.95 40.70
CA GLY A 53 -2.23 32.03 39.26
C GLY A 53 -3.41 31.43 38.50
N ALA A 54 -4.22 32.25 37.87
CA ALA A 54 -5.29 31.79 36.99
C ALA A 54 -4.74 30.76 36.01
N VAL A 55 -4.99 29.47 36.26
CA VAL A 55 -4.63 28.39 35.35
C VAL A 55 -5.66 28.41 34.22
N ASN A 56 -5.27 28.95 33.09
CA ASN A 56 -6.13 28.90 31.90
C ASN A 56 -6.30 27.44 31.47
N ARG A 57 -7.52 26.97 31.40
CA ARG A 57 -7.86 25.63 30.91
C ARG A 57 -8.46 25.73 29.53
N PHE A 58 -7.91 24.93 28.60
CA PHE A 58 -8.40 24.87 27.24
C PHE A 58 -8.84 23.44 26.93
N ALA A 59 -9.99 23.29 26.31
CA ALA A 59 -10.39 21.98 25.79
C ALA A 59 -9.54 21.68 24.55
N GLY A 60 -8.91 20.51 24.54
CA GLY A 60 -8.08 20.04 23.47
C GLY A 60 -8.54 18.68 22.95
N VAL A 61 -8.32 18.46 21.67
CA VAL A 61 -8.49 17.16 21.00
C VAL A 61 -7.12 16.59 20.76
N VAL A 62 -6.91 15.33 21.16
CA VAL A 62 -5.68 14.60 20.84
C VAL A 62 -5.77 14.14 19.41
N GLU A 63 -4.83 14.62 18.60
CA GLU A 63 -4.70 14.17 17.20
C GLU A 63 -3.37 13.44 17.02
N THR A 64 -3.37 12.42 16.19
CA THR A 64 -2.14 11.78 15.77
C THR A 64 -1.34 12.72 14.87
N GLN A 65 -0.01 12.71 15.02
CA GLN A 65 0.84 13.66 14.30
C GLN A 65 0.99 13.30 12.83
N LYS A 66 0.92 12.02 12.51
CA LYS A 66 1.10 11.53 11.13
C LYS A 66 0.07 10.45 10.80
N GLN A 67 -0.62 10.66 9.70
CA GLN A 67 -1.48 9.66 9.06
C GLN A 67 -0.96 9.44 7.64
N VAL A 68 -0.93 8.21 7.20
CA VAL A 68 -0.61 7.82 5.82
C VAL A 68 -1.85 7.20 5.20
N ASP A 69 -2.29 7.80 4.11
CA ASP A 69 -3.44 7.37 3.35
C ASP A 69 -2.97 6.65 2.09
N ILE A 70 -3.25 5.36 2.02
CA ILE A 70 -2.87 4.48 0.92
C ILE A 70 -4.04 4.38 -0.04
N GLN A 71 -3.80 4.74 -1.30
CA GLN A 71 -4.80 4.66 -2.35
C GLN A 71 -4.64 3.38 -3.14
N GLN A 72 -5.76 2.79 -3.54
CA GLN A 72 -5.77 1.69 -4.50
C GLN A 72 -5.50 2.23 -5.90
N SER A 73 -4.64 1.54 -6.66
CA SER A 73 -4.50 1.82 -8.09
C SER A 73 -5.80 1.49 -8.83
N GLN A 74 -6.28 2.41 -9.66
CA GLN A 74 -7.53 2.23 -10.41
C GLN A 74 -7.47 1.11 -11.45
N ASP A 75 -6.26 0.79 -11.92
CA ASP A 75 -6.02 -0.23 -12.95
C ASP A 75 -5.81 -1.63 -12.38
N LYS A 76 -5.79 -1.77 -11.04
CA LYS A 76 -5.48 -3.03 -10.36
C LYS A 76 -6.60 -3.44 -9.40
N THR A 77 -6.91 -4.71 -9.39
CA THR A 77 -7.86 -5.31 -8.43
C THR A 77 -7.10 -5.83 -7.23
N VAL A 78 -7.58 -5.51 -6.01
CA VAL A 78 -7.02 -6.09 -4.78
C VAL A 78 -7.47 -7.55 -4.70
N LYS A 79 -6.52 -8.46 -4.44
CA LYS A 79 -6.76 -9.89 -4.28
C LYS A 79 -6.93 -10.25 -2.82
N ASP A 80 -5.91 -9.97 -2.02
CA ASP A 80 -5.86 -10.35 -0.60
C ASP A 80 -5.51 -9.14 0.27
N ILE A 81 -6.15 -9.04 1.43
CA ILE A 81 -5.85 -8.06 2.46
C ILE A 81 -5.31 -8.82 3.67
N TYR A 82 -4.13 -8.44 4.16
CA TYR A 82 -3.38 -9.16 5.19
C TYR A 82 -3.56 -8.58 6.59
N VAL A 83 -4.22 -7.44 6.71
CA VAL A 83 -4.37 -6.70 7.97
C VAL A 83 -5.84 -6.39 8.26
N GLU A 84 -6.15 -6.20 9.53
CA GLU A 84 -7.48 -5.83 10.00
C GLU A 84 -7.47 -4.42 10.60
N VAL A 85 -8.64 -3.78 10.67
CA VAL A 85 -8.80 -2.48 11.34
C VAL A 85 -8.49 -2.61 12.82
N GLY A 86 -7.60 -1.75 13.31
CA GLY A 86 -7.09 -1.78 14.68
C GLY A 86 -5.83 -2.62 14.87
N GLN A 87 -5.33 -3.28 13.84
CA GLN A 87 -4.09 -4.05 13.89
C GLN A 87 -2.86 -3.13 13.87
N GLU A 88 -1.87 -3.46 14.70
CA GLU A 88 -0.55 -2.83 14.67
C GLU A 88 0.26 -3.37 13.50
N VAL A 89 0.92 -2.48 12.78
CA VAL A 89 1.79 -2.78 11.65
C VAL A 89 3.12 -2.06 11.80
N SER A 90 4.18 -2.72 11.41
CA SER A 90 5.53 -2.14 11.33
C SER A 90 5.83 -1.71 9.89
N LYS A 91 6.77 -0.79 9.75
CA LYS A 91 7.26 -0.41 8.44
C LYS A 91 7.81 -1.61 7.68
N GLY A 92 7.26 -1.86 6.49
CA GLY A 92 7.59 -3.01 5.63
C GLY A 92 6.63 -4.18 5.74
N ASP A 93 5.72 -4.19 6.71
CA ASP A 93 4.72 -5.25 6.82
C ASP A 93 3.75 -5.22 5.64
N PRO A 94 3.37 -6.39 5.11
CA PRO A 94 2.43 -6.48 4.01
C PRO A 94 1.03 -6.07 4.44
N LEU A 95 0.42 -5.18 3.66
CA LEU A 95 -0.94 -4.68 3.92
C LEU A 95 -1.97 -5.37 3.05
N PHE A 96 -1.73 -5.41 1.76
CA PHE A 96 -2.58 -6.08 0.78
C PHE A 96 -1.79 -6.40 -0.49
N SER A 97 -2.34 -7.28 -1.32
CA SER A 97 -1.78 -7.59 -2.64
C SER A 97 -2.79 -7.35 -3.75
N TYR A 98 -2.26 -7.00 -4.92
CA TYR A 98 -3.02 -6.93 -6.15
C TYR A 98 -3.10 -8.29 -6.84
N ASP A 99 -4.16 -8.50 -7.60
CA ASP A 99 -4.29 -9.65 -8.49
C ASP A 99 -3.30 -9.53 -9.64
N THR A 100 -2.51 -10.57 -9.84
CA THR A 100 -1.49 -10.65 -10.90
C THR A 100 -1.81 -11.66 -12.00
N GLU A 101 -2.93 -12.37 -11.92
CA GLU A 101 -3.26 -13.45 -12.87
C GLU A 101 -3.28 -12.93 -14.31
N LYS A 102 -3.98 -11.84 -14.55
CA LYS A 102 -4.00 -11.19 -15.87
C LYS A 102 -2.62 -10.73 -16.33
N SER A 103 -1.83 -10.13 -15.43
CA SER A 103 -0.48 -9.67 -15.75
C SER A 103 0.46 -10.82 -16.09
N GLN A 104 0.29 -11.98 -15.46
CA GLN A 104 1.03 -13.21 -15.76
C GLN A 104 0.66 -13.76 -17.13
N GLU A 105 -0.63 -13.80 -17.47
CA GLU A 105 -1.07 -14.21 -18.81
C GLU A 105 -0.53 -13.27 -19.90
N ASP A 106 -0.61 -11.95 -19.66
CA ASP A 106 -0.14 -10.96 -20.62
C ASP A 106 1.40 -11.01 -20.75
N LEU A 107 2.12 -11.30 -19.67
CA LEU A 107 3.56 -11.54 -19.70
C LEU A 107 3.93 -12.75 -20.56
N GLU A 108 3.19 -13.84 -20.43
CA GLU A 108 3.44 -15.04 -21.21
C GLU A 108 3.16 -14.81 -22.71
N LYS A 109 2.04 -14.12 -23.04
CA LYS A 109 1.75 -13.69 -24.41
C LYS A 109 2.83 -12.77 -24.99
N ALA A 110 3.31 -11.83 -24.18
CA ALA A 110 4.36 -10.89 -24.61
C ALA A 110 5.69 -11.61 -24.88
N LYS A 111 6.05 -12.64 -24.09
CA LYS A 111 7.23 -13.48 -24.32
C LYS A 111 7.13 -14.29 -25.61
N LEU A 112 5.99 -14.91 -25.87
CA LEU A 112 5.75 -15.65 -27.12
C LEU A 112 5.84 -14.72 -28.33
N GLU A 113 5.32 -13.51 -28.22
CA GLU A 113 5.40 -12.51 -29.28
C GLU A 113 6.84 -12.05 -29.50
N LEU A 114 7.62 -11.88 -28.42
CA LEU A 114 9.05 -11.57 -28.52
C LEU A 114 9.81 -12.67 -29.26
N GLU A 115 9.54 -13.94 -28.95
CA GLU A 115 10.13 -15.09 -29.65
C GLU A 115 9.76 -15.10 -31.14
N ARG A 116 8.50 -14.76 -31.49
CA ARG A 116 8.07 -14.62 -32.87
C ARG A 116 8.85 -13.52 -33.61
N ILE A 117 9.05 -12.38 -32.97
CA ILE A 117 9.85 -11.27 -33.51
C ILE A 117 11.31 -11.69 -33.69
N ASP A 118 11.90 -12.39 -32.73
CA ASP A 118 13.28 -12.89 -32.81
C ASP A 118 13.46 -13.88 -33.96
N ASN A 119 12.52 -14.78 -34.16
CA ASN A 119 12.53 -15.70 -35.27
C ASN A 119 12.42 -14.94 -36.65
N ASN A 120 11.60 -13.90 -36.73
CA ASN A 120 11.49 -13.06 -37.92
C ASN A 120 12.81 -12.32 -38.21
N ILE A 121 13.44 -11.76 -37.18
CA ILE A 121 14.76 -11.12 -37.26
C ILE A 121 15.80 -12.11 -37.82
N GLY A 122 15.87 -13.32 -37.23
CA GLY A 122 16.79 -14.36 -37.72
C GLY A 122 16.55 -14.76 -39.15
N ASN A 123 15.29 -14.94 -39.57
CA ASN A 123 14.93 -15.25 -40.93
C ASN A 123 15.34 -14.14 -41.89
N LYS A 124 15.06 -12.87 -41.56
CA LYS A 124 15.41 -11.71 -42.35
C LYS A 124 16.94 -11.54 -42.49
N GLN A 125 17.69 -11.79 -41.43
CA GLN A 125 19.17 -11.79 -41.45
C GLN A 125 19.70 -12.85 -42.40
N ASN A 126 19.14 -14.07 -42.41
CA ASN A 126 19.52 -15.14 -43.32
C ASN A 126 19.18 -14.81 -44.76
N GLU A 127 18.03 -14.18 -45.02
CA GLU A 127 17.60 -13.72 -46.35
C GLU A 127 18.56 -12.66 -46.90
N ILE A 128 18.91 -11.65 -46.10
CA ILE A 128 19.91 -10.64 -46.46
C ILE A 128 21.25 -11.28 -46.80
N ALA A 129 21.72 -12.23 -45.99
CA ALA A 129 22.99 -12.93 -46.21
C ALA A 129 22.97 -13.76 -47.53
N ALA A 130 21.82 -14.38 -47.85
CA ALA A 130 21.65 -15.08 -49.13
C ALA A 130 21.69 -14.13 -50.31
N LEU A 131 20.94 -13.01 -50.26
CA LEU A 131 20.94 -11.99 -51.30
C LEU A 131 22.31 -11.35 -51.49
N GLU A 132 23.07 -11.13 -50.43
CA GLU A 132 24.46 -10.64 -50.53
C GLU A 132 25.38 -11.63 -51.26
N LYS A 133 25.18 -12.94 -51.05
CA LYS A 133 25.93 -13.97 -51.76
C LYS A 133 25.57 -14.02 -53.22
N GLU A 134 24.27 -13.96 -53.55
CA GLU A 134 23.76 -13.91 -54.94
C GLU A 134 24.27 -12.67 -55.67
N LYS A 135 24.19 -11.49 -55.04
CA LYS A 135 24.72 -10.23 -55.55
C LYS A 135 26.18 -10.34 -55.99
N ARG A 136 27.03 -11.02 -55.19
CA ARG A 136 28.47 -11.20 -55.53
C ARG A 136 28.69 -12.05 -56.77
N SER A 137 27.74 -12.93 -57.09
CA SER A 137 27.80 -13.82 -58.23
C SER A 137 27.10 -13.27 -59.48
N ALA A 138 26.33 -12.19 -59.30
CA ALA A 138 25.50 -11.59 -60.36
C ALA A 138 26.29 -10.65 -61.29
N GLY A 139 25.84 -10.54 -62.55
CA GLY A 139 26.34 -9.54 -63.49
C GLY A 139 25.97 -8.10 -63.08
N ASN A 140 26.66 -7.12 -63.62
CA ASN A 140 26.53 -5.71 -63.25
C ASN A 140 25.08 -5.18 -63.28
N ASP A 141 24.29 -5.61 -64.23
CA ASP A 141 22.90 -5.14 -64.40
C ASP A 141 21.98 -5.64 -63.29
N ALA A 142 22.19 -6.85 -62.76
CA ALA A 142 21.41 -7.44 -61.68
C ALA A 142 21.88 -7.00 -60.28
N GLN A 143 23.08 -6.48 -60.16
CA GLN A 143 23.63 -6.05 -58.85
C GLN A 143 22.83 -4.87 -58.23
N LEU A 144 22.24 -4.01 -59.05
CA LEU A 144 21.42 -2.90 -58.59
C LEU A 144 20.12 -3.39 -57.96
N ASP A 145 19.47 -4.37 -58.56
CA ASP A 145 18.21 -4.95 -58.06
C ASP A 145 18.44 -5.64 -56.71
N TYR A 146 19.50 -6.46 -56.59
CA TYR A 146 19.89 -7.05 -55.30
C TYR A 146 20.22 -6.00 -54.25
N THR A 147 20.84 -4.88 -54.66
CA THR A 147 21.14 -3.80 -53.70
C THR A 147 19.89 -3.16 -53.13
N MET A 148 18.90 -2.89 -53.99
CA MET A 148 17.62 -2.29 -53.56
C MET A 148 16.85 -3.25 -52.67
N GLN A 149 16.84 -4.54 -52.99
CA GLN A 149 16.17 -5.56 -52.14
C GLN A 149 16.85 -5.70 -50.80
N ILE A 150 18.19 -5.78 -50.75
CA ILE A 150 18.95 -5.82 -49.49
C ILE A 150 18.68 -4.57 -48.63
N GLN A 151 18.61 -3.38 -49.25
CA GLN A 151 18.28 -2.15 -48.52
C GLN A 151 16.86 -2.18 -47.94
N SER A 152 15.88 -2.67 -48.70
CA SER A 152 14.51 -2.85 -48.20
C SER A 152 14.47 -3.80 -47.03
N ASP A 153 15.11 -4.97 -47.14
CA ASP A 153 15.16 -5.97 -46.09
C ASP A 153 15.90 -5.48 -44.85
N GLN A 154 16.94 -4.67 -45.01
CA GLN A 154 17.64 -4.02 -43.87
C GLN A 154 16.75 -3.00 -43.17
N MET A 155 15.86 -2.31 -43.87
CA MET A 155 14.88 -1.40 -43.26
C MET A 155 13.84 -2.19 -42.45
N GLU A 156 13.32 -3.29 -43.02
CA GLU A 156 12.39 -4.19 -42.31
C GLU A 156 13.04 -4.82 -41.07
N LEU A 157 14.32 -5.24 -41.21
CA LEU A 157 15.10 -5.76 -40.08
C LEU A 157 15.18 -4.72 -38.93
N LYS A 158 15.52 -3.47 -39.25
CA LYS A 158 15.55 -2.40 -38.26
C LYS A 158 14.20 -2.17 -37.59
N GLN A 159 13.12 -2.22 -38.38
CA GLN A 159 11.77 -2.10 -37.86
C GLN A 159 11.48 -3.20 -36.85
N SER A 160 11.79 -4.46 -37.17
CA SER A 160 11.63 -5.60 -36.28
C SER A 160 12.51 -5.50 -35.01
N GLU A 161 13.71 -4.94 -35.14
CA GLU A 161 14.58 -4.67 -33.95
C GLU A 161 13.98 -3.60 -33.03
N TYR A 162 13.29 -2.57 -33.55
CA TYR A 162 12.56 -1.61 -32.72
C TYR A 162 11.36 -2.26 -32.06
N GLU A 163 10.61 -3.09 -32.77
CA GLU A 163 9.48 -3.84 -32.20
C GLU A 163 9.96 -4.77 -31.07
N LYS A 164 11.08 -5.47 -31.25
CA LYS A 164 11.75 -6.27 -30.22
C LYS A 164 12.02 -5.46 -28.96
N LYS A 165 12.67 -4.30 -29.11
CA LYS A 165 12.97 -3.42 -27.97
C LYS A 165 11.71 -2.95 -27.26
N SER A 166 10.68 -2.56 -28.02
CA SER A 166 9.39 -2.16 -27.44
C SER A 166 8.75 -3.29 -26.65
N LYS A 167 8.78 -4.52 -27.20
CA LYS A 167 8.23 -5.70 -26.52
C LYS A 167 9.03 -6.08 -25.26
N GLN A 168 10.35 -5.91 -25.27
CA GLN A 168 11.19 -6.12 -24.09
C GLN A 168 10.82 -5.13 -22.97
N VAL A 169 10.56 -3.86 -23.28
CA VAL A 169 10.11 -2.87 -22.29
C VAL A 169 8.73 -3.22 -21.73
N GLU A 170 7.83 -3.73 -22.57
CA GLU A 170 6.51 -4.20 -22.13
C GLU A 170 6.64 -5.39 -21.16
N ILE A 171 7.46 -6.37 -21.50
CA ILE A 171 7.77 -7.52 -20.63
C ILE A 171 8.32 -7.06 -19.30
N GLN A 172 9.28 -6.13 -19.28
CA GLN A 172 9.84 -5.60 -18.05
C GLN A 172 8.76 -4.93 -17.17
N LYS A 173 7.88 -4.11 -17.77
CA LYS A 173 6.78 -3.48 -17.03
C LYS A 173 5.81 -4.49 -16.43
N LEU A 174 5.51 -5.57 -17.14
CA LEU A 174 4.65 -6.64 -16.64
C LEU A 174 5.33 -7.39 -15.49
N GLN A 175 6.63 -7.68 -15.61
CA GLN A 175 7.42 -8.29 -14.53
C GLN A 175 7.46 -7.40 -13.28
N ASP A 176 7.78 -6.12 -13.44
CA ASP A 176 7.79 -5.15 -12.35
C ASP A 176 6.40 -5.05 -11.68
N SER A 177 5.32 -5.13 -12.45
CA SER A 177 3.96 -5.11 -11.92
C SER A 177 3.59 -6.37 -11.13
N ILE A 178 4.15 -7.52 -11.50
CA ILE A 178 3.97 -8.80 -10.80
C ILE A 178 4.82 -8.82 -9.53
N GLU A 179 6.08 -8.40 -9.60
CA GLU A 179 7.00 -8.35 -8.47
C GLU A 179 6.54 -7.35 -7.41
N ASN A 180 6.04 -6.19 -7.83
CA ASN A 180 5.53 -5.13 -6.96
C ASN A 180 4.00 -5.20 -6.77
N CYS A 181 3.44 -6.42 -6.71
CA CYS A 181 2.01 -6.60 -6.47
C CYS A 181 1.62 -6.39 -5.00
N GLN A 182 2.57 -6.49 -4.07
CA GLN A 182 2.35 -6.36 -2.65
C GLN A 182 2.60 -4.92 -2.19
N VAL A 183 1.60 -4.35 -1.52
CA VAL A 183 1.71 -3.03 -0.88
C VAL A 183 2.06 -3.22 0.58
N THR A 184 3.10 -2.53 1.03
CA THR A 184 3.63 -2.62 2.40
C THR A 184 3.47 -1.31 3.14
N SER A 185 3.49 -1.35 4.47
CA SER A 185 3.42 -0.16 5.31
C SER A 185 4.69 0.69 5.18
N GLU A 186 4.52 2.00 5.03
CA GLU A 186 5.63 2.96 5.01
C GLU A 186 6.04 3.43 6.41
N ILE A 187 5.19 3.19 7.41
CA ILE A 187 5.35 3.66 8.79
C ILE A 187 4.99 2.57 9.79
N ASP A 188 5.50 2.71 11.01
CA ASP A 188 5.01 1.97 12.17
C ASP A 188 3.72 2.63 12.67
N GLY A 189 2.66 1.85 12.83
CA GLY A 189 1.38 2.43 13.17
C GLY A 189 0.26 1.42 13.39
N VAL A 190 -0.97 1.93 13.42
CA VAL A 190 -2.20 1.15 13.55
C VAL A 190 -3.10 1.41 12.36
N VAL A 191 -3.67 0.37 11.80
CA VAL A 191 -4.65 0.47 10.70
C VAL A 191 -5.92 1.12 11.21
N LYS A 192 -6.23 2.33 10.72
CA LYS A 192 -7.42 3.10 11.12
C LYS A 192 -8.67 2.65 10.39
N SER A 193 -8.56 2.47 9.07
CA SER A 193 -9.70 2.12 8.22
C SER A 193 -9.25 1.38 6.97
N ILE A 194 -10.13 0.51 6.46
CA ILE A 194 -9.99 -0.22 5.19
C ILE A 194 -11.30 -0.06 4.42
N ASN A 195 -11.24 0.52 3.22
CA ASN A 195 -12.40 0.74 2.36
C ASN A 195 -12.43 -0.31 1.25
N ASN A 196 -13.18 -1.38 1.43
CA ASN A 196 -13.30 -2.48 0.46
C ASN A 196 -14.27 -2.18 -0.71
N GLY A 197 -14.55 -0.91 -0.99
CA GLY A 197 -15.46 -0.54 -2.08
C GLY A 197 -16.96 -0.78 -1.80
N ASN A 198 -17.32 -1.44 -0.71
CA ASN A 198 -18.68 -1.52 -0.21
C ASN A 198 -18.94 -0.25 0.60
N GLN A 199 -19.46 0.75 -0.07
CA GLN A 199 -19.96 1.97 0.56
C GLN A 199 -21.17 1.63 1.44
N ASP A 200 -20.94 1.35 2.71
CA ASP A 200 -21.89 1.73 3.72
C ASP A 200 -21.77 3.25 3.88
N SER A 201 -22.68 3.94 3.19
CA SER A 201 -22.75 5.40 3.02
C SER A 201 -23.10 6.16 4.30
N ASN A 202 -22.51 5.79 5.43
CA ASN A 202 -22.77 6.42 6.73
C ASN A 202 -21.53 6.98 7.42
N SER A 203 -20.41 7.10 6.70
CA SER A 203 -19.22 7.76 7.23
C SER A 203 -19.31 9.27 6.99
N TYR A 204 -19.84 9.98 7.96
CA TYR A 204 -19.93 11.46 8.01
C TYR A 204 -18.57 12.12 8.30
N SER A 205 -17.48 11.43 8.05
CA SER A 205 -16.12 11.96 8.14
C SER A 205 -15.65 12.33 6.74
N GLY A 206 -15.44 13.61 6.51
CA GLY A 206 -14.85 14.16 5.28
C GLY A 206 -13.40 13.75 5.05
N ASP A 207 -13.10 12.51 5.31
CA ASP A 207 -11.78 11.91 5.16
C ASP A 207 -11.68 11.23 3.78
N SER A 208 -10.55 11.43 3.17
CA SER A 208 -10.12 11.03 1.85
C SER A 208 -10.66 9.66 1.42
N GLN A 209 -10.96 9.53 0.11
CA GLN A 209 -11.28 8.25 -0.57
C GLN A 209 -10.07 7.28 -0.59
N ALA A 210 -9.32 7.21 0.50
CA ALA A 210 -8.21 6.29 0.64
C ALA A 210 -8.74 4.86 0.79
N PHE A 211 -8.07 3.92 0.14
CA PHE A 211 -8.36 2.50 0.31
C PHE A 211 -8.04 2.02 1.72
N MET A 212 -6.93 2.48 2.29
CA MET A 212 -6.49 2.17 3.64
C MET A 212 -5.82 3.37 4.29
N SER A 213 -6.08 3.60 5.58
CA SER A 213 -5.43 4.66 6.36
C SER A 213 -4.71 4.06 7.55
N ILE A 214 -3.45 4.47 7.74
CA ILE A 214 -2.60 4.05 8.86
C ILE A 214 -2.24 5.29 9.69
N ILE A 215 -2.38 5.18 11.00
CA ILE A 215 -2.01 6.22 11.97
C ILE A 215 -0.67 5.83 12.60
N ALA A 216 0.32 6.73 12.55
CA ALA A 216 1.60 6.49 13.19
C ALA A 216 1.46 6.32 14.70
N MET A 217 2.18 5.35 15.26
CA MET A 217 2.32 5.20 16.70
C MET A 217 3.40 6.16 17.22
N GLY A 218 3.14 6.76 18.39
CA GLY A 218 4.15 7.40 19.22
C GLY A 218 3.96 8.90 19.42
N ASP A 219 3.79 9.69 18.40
CA ASP A 219 3.72 11.15 18.55
C ASP A 219 2.29 11.66 18.41
N PHE A 220 1.75 12.15 19.51
CA PHE A 220 0.45 12.82 19.55
C PHE A 220 0.63 14.33 19.72
N ARG A 221 -0.25 15.09 19.11
CA ARG A 221 -0.39 16.53 19.34
C ARG A 221 -1.77 16.81 19.89
N ILE A 222 -1.85 17.86 20.70
CA ILE A 222 -3.12 18.34 21.24
C ILE A 222 -3.48 19.61 20.49
N LYS A 223 -4.61 19.60 19.82
CA LYS A 223 -5.16 20.77 19.14
C LYS A 223 -6.21 21.42 20.06
N CYS A 224 -5.89 22.62 20.54
CA CYS A 224 -6.79 23.41 21.39
C CYS A 224 -7.37 24.57 20.60
N LYS A 225 -8.63 24.93 20.89
CA LYS A 225 -9.25 26.17 20.43
C LYS A 225 -9.09 27.22 21.52
N VAL A 226 -8.39 28.30 21.19
CA VAL A 226 -8.21 29.48 22.06
C VAL A 226 -9.05 30.61 21.49
N ASN A 227 -9.86 31.25 22.33
CA ASN A 227 -10.65 32.43 21.93
C ASN A 227 -9.80 33.73 22.00
N GLU A 228 -10.29 34.81 21.41
CA GLU A 228 -9.60 36.09 21.37
C GLU A 228 -9.28 36.65 22.75
N GLN A 229 -10.10 36.37 23.76
CA GLN A 229 -9.92 36.85 25.12
C GLN A 229 -8.75 36.16 25.83
N ASN A 230 -8.44 34.92 25.45
CA ASN A 230 -7.44 34.11 26.13
C ASN A 230 -6.14 33.94 25.32
N ILE A 231 -6.10 34.45 24.09
CA ILE A 231 -4.95 34.26 23.20
C ILE A 231 -3.67 34.89 23.76
N ALA A 232 -3.80 36.01 24.48
CA ALA A 232 -2.69 36.71 25.13
C ALA A 232 -2.02 35.89 26.27
N SER A 233 -2.70 34.85 26.77
CA SER A 233 -2.18 33.98 27.83
C SER A 233 -1.43 32.75 27.31
N VAL A 234 -1.38 32.57 25.98
CA VAL A 234 -0.72 31.46 25.34
C VAL A 234 0.50 31.95 24.57
N THR A 235 1.68 31.50 24.94
CA THR A 235 2.93 31.86 24.28
C THR A 235 3.65 30.64 23.77
N PRO A 236 4.31 30.69 22.58
CA PRO A 236 5.11 29.59 22.10
C PRO A 236 6.20 29.15 23.10
N GLY A 237 6.34 27.84 23.32
CA GLY A 237 7.30 27.29 24.28
C GLY A 237 6.82 27.23 25.74
N GLN A 238 5.60 27.64 26.03
CA GLN A 238 5.02 27.54 27.38
C GLN A 238 4.76 26.08 27.74
N ALA A 239 5.12 25.68 28.96
CA ALA A 239 4.81 24.36 29.50
C ALA A 239 3.29 24.19 29.70
N VAL A 240 2.76 23.05 29.27
CA VAL A 240 1.34 22.69 29.37
C VAL A 240 1.21 21.40 30.14
N ILE A 241 0.25 21.33 31.06
CA ILE A 241 -0.11 20.12 31.78
C ILE A 241 -1.40 19.58 31.16
N VAL A 242 -1.38 18.30 30.78
CA VAL A 242 -2.53 17.60 30.23
C VAL A 242 -3.12 16.72 31.30
N HIS A 243 -4.43 16.83 31.52
CA HIS A 243 -5.16 16.06 32.53
C HIS A 243 -6.25 15.23 31.81
#